data_af6b01a2bc8eb844a789178c617cee60
#
_entry.id   af6b01a2bc8eb844a789178c617cee60
#
_cell.length_a   1.000
_cell.length_b   1.000
_cell.length_c   1.000
_cell.angle_alpha   90.00
_cell.angle_beta   90.00
_cell.angle_gamma   90.00
#
_symmetry.space_group_name_H-M   'P 1'
#
loop_
_entity.id
_entity.type
_entity.pdbx_description
1 polymer ?
#
loop_
_entity_poly.entity_id
_entity_poly.type
_entity_poly.pdbx_seq_one_letter_code
_entity_poly.pdbx_strand_id
1 'polypeptide(L)'
;MVDSPLDAKLSGALGGRTAAAIEKGLGLVTVGDLVTHYPRRYALRGELTALAQLSVDENVTIVAEVLAVQERTMRARKGSILEVTISDGSDILSLTFFNQAWRKADLKPGVRGIFAGKVGDYRGAIQLAHPDYELFEADDTGGDSEGAAERARKWAEQPVPIYAATAAVASWQQIGRAHV
;
A
#
# COMPACT_ATOMS: atom_id res chain seq x y z
N MET A 1 3.52 -41.02 6.95
CA MET A 1 4.22 -39.72 6.80
C MET A 1 3.19 -38.65 7.04
N VAL A 2 3.38 -37.79 8.01
CA VAL A 2 2.47 -36.64 8.22
C VAL A 2 2.88 -35.62 7.17
N ASP A 3 2.03 -35.37 6.16
CA ASP A 3 2.28 -34.33 5.18
C ASP A 3 2.37 -32.99 5.93
N SER A 4 3.50 -32.31 5.77
CA SER A 4 3.71 -31.00 6.39
C SER A 4 2.73 -29.99 5.76
N PRO A 5 2.12 -29.09 6.54
CA PRO A 5 1.32 -27.98 5.99
C PRO A 5 2.05 -27.16 4.93
N LEU A 6 3.38 -27.18 4.95
CA LEU A 6 4.24 -26.49 3.97
C LEU A 6 4.23 -27.17 2.59
N ASP A 7 3.93 -28.47 2.53
CA ASP A 7 3.83 -29.24 1.26
C ASP A 7 2.48 -29.01 0.55
N ALA A 8 1.54 -28.34 1.23
CA ALA A 8 0.23 -28.03 0.67
C ALA A 8 0.36 -27.09 -0.55
N LYS A 9 -0.46 -27.35 -1.59
CA LYS A 9 -0.48 -26.51 -2.79
C LYS A 9 -1.04 -25.12 -2.48
N LEU A 10 -0.46 -24.10 -3.08
CA LEU A 10 -0.92 -22.71 -2.97
C LEU A 10 -2.38 -22.52 -3.45
N SER A 11 -2.87 -23.36 -4.34
CA SER A 11 -4.26 -23.31 -4.82
C SER A 11 -5.30 -23.54 -3.72
N GLY A 12 -4.97 -24.33 -2.70
CA GLY A 12 -5.83 -24.53 -1.54
C GLY A 12 -5.87 -23.35 -0.58
N ALA A 13 -4.75 -22.64 -0.42
CA ALA A 13 -4.63 -21.49 0.49
C ALA A 13 -5.05 -20.15 -0.16
N LEU A 14 -4.72 -19.93 -1.43
CA LEU A 14 -4.87 -18.64 -2.10
C LEU A 14 -5.95 -18.63 -3.21
N GLY A 15 -6.54 -19.80 -3.49
CA GLY A 15 -7.43 -19.98 -4.64
C GLY A 15 -6.69 -20.16 -5.97
N GLY A 16 -7.32 -20.89 -6.91
CA GLY A 16 -6.66 -21.36 -8.13
C GLY A 16 -6.12 -20.27 -9.04
N ARG A 17 -6.83 -19.14 -9.21
CA ARG A 17 -6.40 -18.03 -10.08
C ARG A 17 -5.12 -17.36 -9.57
N THR A 18 -5.04 -17.12 -8.28
CA THR A 18 -3.87 -16.48 -7.65
C THR A 18 -2.68 -17.41 -7.64
N ALA A 19 -2.89 -18.67 -7.27
CA ALA A 19 -1.84 -19.68 -7.28
C ALA A 19 -1.24 -19.85 -8.67
N ALA A 20 -2.07 -19.93 -9.72
CA ALA A 20 -1.60 -20.01 -11.11
C ALA A 20 -0.79 -18.78 -11.55
N ALA A 21 -1.16 -17.57 -11.10
CA ALA A 21 -0.39 -16.36 -11.40
C ALA A 21 0.98 -16.37 -10.69
N ILE A 22 1.03 -16.81 -9.43
CA ILE A 22 2.27 -16.95 -8.64
C ILE A 22 3.16 -18.03 -9.24
N GLU A 23 2.62 -19.18 -9.56
CA GLU A 23 3.35 -20.28 -10.22
C GLU A 23 3.96 -19.82 -11.54
N LYS A 24 3.15 -19.22 -12.41
CA LYS A 24 3.61 -18.71 -13.71
C LYS A 24 4.65 -17.59 -13.60
N GLY A 25 4.50 -16.69 -12.62
CA GLY A 25 5.36 -15.52 -12.48
C GLY A 25 6.62 -15.77 -11.66
N LEU A 26 6.54 -16.61 -10.65
CA LEU A 26 7.59 -16.80 -9.63
C LEU A 26 8.07 -18.26 -9.51
N GLY A 27 7.36 -19.21 -10.10
CA GLY A 27 7.69 -20.65 -10.00
C GLY A 27 7.35 -21.27 -8.64
N LEU A 28 6.55 -20.61 -7.80
CA LEU A 28 6.19 -21.09 -6.46
C LEU A 28 4.89 -21.90 -6.54
N VAL A 29 4.89 -23.12 -5.99
CA VAL A 29 3.78 -24.09 -6.11
C VAL A 29 3.17 -24.43 -4.76
N THR A 30 3.99 -24.51 -3.71
CA THR A 30 3.60 -24.92 -2.36
C THR A 30 3.58 -23.73 -1.38
N VAL A 31 2.93 -23.94 -0.25
CA VAL A 31 2.99 -22.99 0.88
C VAL A 31 4.43 -22.82 1.36
N GLY A 32 5.21 -23.91 1.39
CA GLY A 32 6.63 -23.86 1.73
C GLY A 32 7.44 -22.97 0.79
N ASP A 33 7.21 -23.07 -0.53
CA ASP A 33 7.87 -22.17 -1.50
C ASP A 33 7.54 -20.71 -1.23
N LEU A 34 6.28 -20.41 -0.90
CA LEU A 34 5.85 -19.02 -0.66
C LEU A 34 6.47 -18.44 0.61
N VAL A 35 6.46 -19.18 1.73
CA VAL A 35 7.00 -18.66 3.00
C VAL A 35 8.54 -18.59 3.01
N THR A 36 9.20 -19.35 2.16
CA THR A 36 10.66 -19.30 1.97
C THR A 36 11.08 -18.36 0.84
N HIS A 37 10.12 -17.72 0.16
CA HIS A 37 10.41 -16.73 -0.87
C HIS A 37 10.82 -15.40 -0.23
N TYR A 38 12.12 -15.15 -0.12
CA TYR A 38 12.65 -13.95 0.53
C TYR A 38 12.53 -12.69 -0.35
N PRO A 39 12.32 -11.53 0.28
CA PRO A 39 12.32 -10.26 -0.44
C PRO A 39 13.71 -9.99 -1.05
N ARG A 40 13.70 -9.35 -2.21
CA ARG A 40 14.93 -8.96 -2.92
C ARG A 40 15.73 -7.90 -2.17
N ARG A 41 15.04 -7.02 -1.46
CA ARG A 41 15.59 -5.95 -0.62
C ARG A 41 14.53 -5.46 0.35
N TYR A 42 14.96 -4.66 1.31
CA TYR A 42 14.09 -3.89 2.18
C TYR A 42 14.24 -2.40 1.84
N ALA A 43 13.16 -1.65 1.98
CA ALA A 43 13.12 -0.20 1.83
C ALA A 43 12.45 0.44 3.04
N LEU A 44 12.84 1.66 3.39
CA LEU A 44 12.13 2.47 4.39
C LEU A 44 11.01 3.24 3.69
N ARG A 45 9.94 3.54 4.43
CA ARG A 45 8.79 4.30 3.91
C ARG A 45 9.08 5.79 3.72
N GLY A 46 10.15 6.29 4.32
CA GLY A 46 10.52 7.70 4.30
C GLY A 46 10.28 8.39 5.65
N GLU A 47 10.76 9.63 5.76
CA GLU A 47 10.64 10.41 6.98
C GLU A 47 9.23 10.99 7.15
N LEU A 48 8.84 11.23 8.41
CA LEU A 48 7.58 11.92 8.72
C LEU A 48 7.68 13.38 8.28
N THR A 49 6.87 13.77 7.30
CA THR A 49 6.96 15.08 6.64
C THR A 49 5.58 15.74 6.61
N ALA A 50 5.51 17.04 6.86
CA ALA A 50 4.29 17.82 6.68
C ALA A 50 4.01 18.06 5.18
N LEU A 51 2.73 18.15 4.79
CA LEU A 51 2.35 18.34 3.38
C LEU A 51 2.94 19.62 2.78
N ALA A 52 3.06 20.69 3.56
CA ALA A 52 3.65 21.94 3.11
C ALA A 52 5.17 21.88 2.80
N GLN A 53 5.85 20.78 3.14
CA GLN A 53 7.30 20.60 2.99
C GLN A 53 7.69 19.55 1.97
N LEU A 54 6.74 19.04 1.20
CA LEU A 54 6.98 17.98 0.23
C LEU A 54 7.86 18.42 -0.93
N SER A 55 8.84 17.59 -1.27
CA SER A 55 9.69 17.77 -2.45
C SER A 55 9.50 16.59 -3.41
N VAL A 56 9.50 16.87 -4.71
CA VAL A 56 9.39 15.83 -5.75
C VAL A 56 10.57 14.87 -5.65
N ASP A 57 10.31 13.60 -5.90
CA ASP A 57 11.25 12.47 -5.83
C ASP A 57 11.64 11.99 -4.43
N GLU A 58 11.20 12.65 -3.36
CA GLU A 58 11.43 12.18 -1.98
C GLU A 58 10.46 11.05 -1.58
N ASN A 59 10.93 10.16 -0.70
CA ASN A 59 10.08 9.20 0.00
C ASN A 59 9.66 9.80 1.33
N VAL A 60 8.37 9.88 1.55
CA VAL A 60 7.77 10.55 2.71
C VAL A 60 6.76 9.67 3.42
N THR A 61 6.58 9.92 4.70
CA THR A 61 5.49 9.40 5.53
C THR A 61 4.69 10.58 6.05
N ILE A 62 3.37 10.54 5.90
CA ILE A 62 2.46 11.65 6.19
C ILE A 62 1.34 11.13 7.08
N VAL A 63 1.01 11.87 8.15
CA VAL A 63 -0.24 11.66 8.91
C VAL A 63 -1.28 12.63 8.40
N ALA A 64 -2.40 12.13 7.89
CA ALA A 64 -3.41 12.96 7.28
C ALA A 64 -4.81 12.38 7.43
N GLU A 65 -5.81 13.23 7.16
CA GLU A 65 -7.22 12.87 7.08
C GLU A 65 -7.66 12.84 5.62
N VAL A 66 -8.50 11.87 5.28
CA VAL A 66 -9.15 11.78 3.97
C VAL A 66 -10.26 12.81 3.88
N LEU A 67 -10.14 13.75 2.93
CA LEU A 67 -11.17 14.77 2.68
C LEU A 67 -12.17 14.36 1.62
N ALA A 68 -11.70 13.73 0.54
CA ALA A 68 -12.54 13.36 -0.60
C ALA A 68 -12.01 12.10 -1.29
N VAL A 69 -12.93 11.36 -1.90
CA VAL A 69 -12.62 10.16 -2.68
C VAL A 69 -13.41 10.18 -3.97
N GLN A 70 -12.74 10.11 -5.10
CA GLN A 70 -13.36 10.13 -6.43
C GLN A 70 -12.86 8.95 -7.26
N GLU A 71 -13.78 8.24 -7.87
CA GLU A 71 -13.46 7.18 -8.82
C GLU A 71 -13.74 7.66 -10.23
N ARG A 72 -12.79 7.48 -11.14
CA ARG A 72 -12.92 7.83 -12.55
C ARG A 72 -12.55 6.64 -13.44
N THR A 73 -13.30 6.47 -14.52
CA THR A 73 -12.93 5.51 -15.57
C THR A 73 -11.85 6.09 -16.46
N MET A 74 -10.83 5.32 -16.79
CA MET A 74 -9.78 5.74 -17.73
C MET A 74 -10.36 5.81 -19.16
N ARG A 75 -10.20 6.96 -19.83
CA ARG A 75 -10.72 7.16 -21.21
C ARG A 75 -9.95 6.38 -22.28
N ALA A 76 -8.65 6.20 -22.10
CA ALA A 76 -7.76 5.62 -23.10
C ALA A 76 -7.48 4.12 -22.91
N ARG A 77 -7.82 3.54 -21.78
CA ARG A 77 -7.60 2.10 -21.45
C ARG A 77 -8.74 1.60 -20.59
N LYS A 78 -9.01 0.27 -20.65
CA LYS A 78 -9.90 -0.35 -19.65
C LYS A 78 -9.27 -0.24 -18.27
N GLY A 79 -9.98 0.37 -17.31
CA GLY A 79 -9.52 0.53 -15.95
C GLY A 79 -10.14 1.71 -15.23
N SER A 80 -9.89 1.80 -13.95
CA SER A 80 -10.33 2.91 -13.08
C SER A 80 -9.15 3.60 -12.42
N ILE A 81 -9.35 4.86 -12.09
CA ILE A 81 -8.47 5.65 -11.25
C ILE A 81 -9.27 6.03 -10.01
N LEU A 82 -8.77 5.68 -8.85
CA LEU A 82 -9.26 6.19 -7.58
C LEU A 82 -8.34 7.34 -7.16
N GLU A 83 -8.89 8.53 -7.05
CA GLU A 83 -8.23 9.71 -6.51
C GLU A 83 -8.74 9.96 -5.11
N VAL A 84 -7.83 10.13 -4.17
CA VAL A 84 -8.12 10.42 -2.77
C VAL A 84 -7.40 11.71 -2.40
N THR A 85 -8.15 12.68 -1.89
CA THR A 85 -7.58 13.93 -1.38
C THR A 85 -7.41 13.78 0.12
N ILE A 86 -6.19 14.02 0.61
CA ILE A 86 -5.85 14.02 2.02
C ILE A 86 -5.37 15.38 2.47
N SER A 87 -5.47 15.68 3.78
CA SER A 87 -4.93 16.89 4.42
C SER A 87 -4.37 16.58 5.79
N ASP A 88 -3.28 17.24 6.16
CA ASP A 88 -2.72 17.26 7.50
C ASP A 88 -3.12 18.53 8.29
N GLY A 89 -3.98 19.35 7.69
CA GLY A 89 -4.39 20.66 8.22
C GLY A 89 -3.52 21.83 7.72
N SER A 90 -2.33 21.58 7.17
CA SER A 90 -1.46 22.62 6.60
C SER A 90 -1.66 22.78 5.10
N ASP A 91 -1.85 21.67 4.40
CA ASP A 91 -2.03 21.63 2.94
C ASP A 91 -2.84 20.41 2.52
N ILE A 92 -3.00 20.20 1.21
CA ILE A 92 -3.71 19.06 0.62
C ILE A 92 -2.81 18.31 -0.35
N LEU A 93 -3.01 16.98 -0.44
CA LEU A 93 -2.27 16.11 -1.35
C LEU A 93 -3.22 15.12 -2.02
N SER A 94 -2.97 14.83 -3.30
CA SER A 94 -3.68 13.78 -4.03
C SER A 94 -2.96 12.45 -3.94
N LEU A 95 -3.70 11.40 -3.59
CA LEU A 95 -3.27 10.01 -3.72
C LEU A 95 -3.94 9.40 -4.94
N THR A 96 -3.20 8.66 -5.75
CA THR A 96 -3.74 8.05 -6.97
C THR A 96 -3.53 6.53 -6.95
N PHE A 97 -4.63 5.78 -7.16
CA PHE A 97 -4.59 4.33 -7.25
C PHE A 97 -5.19 3.87 -8.59
N PHE A 98 -4.41 3.18 -9.40
CA PHE A 98 -4.86 2.63 -10.69
C PHE A 98 -5.40 1.21 -10.49
N ASN A 99 -6.62 0.97 -11.00
CA ASN A 99 -7.32 -0.33 -10.94
C ASN A 99 -7.51 -0.88 -9.51
N GLN A 100 -7.62 0.01 -8.52
CA GLN A 100 -7.82 -0.35 -7.11
C GLN A 100 -9.04 0.35 -6.51
N ALA A 101 -10.14 0.41 -7.24
CA ALA A 101 -11.40 1.03 -6.80
C ALA A 101 -11.94 0.44 -5.47
N TRP A 102 -11.57 -0.82 -5.16
CA TRP A 102 -11.95 -1.48 -3.91
C TRP A 102 -11.45 -0.74 -2.65
N ARG A 103 -10.36 0.04 -2.75
CA ARG A 103 -9.85 0.87 -1.63
C ARG A 103 -10.82 1.96 -1.18
N LYS A 104 -11.82 2.30 -2.01
CA LYS A 104 -12.90 3.22 -1.65
C LYS A 104 -13.72 2.73 -0.44
N ALA A 105 -13.72 1.43 -0.17
CA ALA A 105 -14.39 0.87 1.00
C ALA A 105 -13.69 1.29 2.31
N ASP A 106 -12.38 1.44 2.28
CA ASP A 106 -11.55 1.76 3.44
C ASP A 106 -11.29 3.27 3.54
N LEU A 107 -10.87 3.89 2.42
CA LEU A 107 -10.55 5.31 2.32
C LEU A 107 -11.83 6.15 2.19
N LYS A 108 -12.44 6.50 3.32
CA LYS A 108 -13.65 7.33 3.38
C LYS A 108 -13.34 8.72 3.91
N PRO A 109 -14.07 9.77 3.48
CA PRO A 109 -13.94 11.10 4.10
C PRO A 109 -14.08 11.04 5.62
N GLY A 110 -13.20 11.72 6.34
CA GLY A 110 -13.13 11.74 7.79
C GLY A 110 -12.22 10.66 8.41
N VAL A 111 -11.78 9.66 7.63
CA VAL A 111 -10.84 8.65 8.12
C VAL A 111 -9.43 9.24 8.18
N ARG A 112 -8.75 9.05 9.30
CA ARG A 112 -7.35 9.44 9.49
C ARG A 112 -6.42 8.23 9.35
N GLY A 113 -5.20 8.48 8.93
CA GLY A 113 -4.21 7.43 8.79
C GLY A 113 -2.82 7.95 8.48
N ILE A 114 -1.92 7.01 8.30
CA ILE A 114 -0.55 7.22 7.88
C ILE A 114 -0.46 6.83 6.41
N PHE A 115 0.14 7.68 5.60
CA PHE A 115 0.33 7.46 4.17
C PHE A 115 1.81 7.60 3.83
N ALA A 116 2.37 6.67 3.07
CA ALA A 116 3.78 6.74 2.68
C ALA A 116 3.97 6.41 1.21
N GLY A 117 4.90 7.10 0.60
CA GLY A 117 5.23 6.87 -0.80
C GLY A 117 6.23 7.87 -1.34
N LYS A 118 6.57 7.70 -2.60
CA LYS A 118 7.42 8.64 -3.32
C LYS A 118 6.57 9.79 -3.88
N VAL A 119 6.98 11.01 -3.59
CA VAL A 119 6.34 12.22 -4.13
C VAL A 119 6.63 12.32 -5.62
N GLY A 120 5.59 12.30 -6.42
CA GLY A 120 5.66 12.46 -7.86
C GLY A 120 5.02 13.77 -8.31
N ASP A 121 5.37 14.23 -9.51
CA ASP A 121 4.68 15.32 -10.21
C ASP A 121 3.79 14.75 -11.33
N TYR A 122 2.57 15.25 -11.40
CA TYR A 122 1.71 14.99 -12.54
C TYR A 122 1.04 16.28 -13.00
N ARG A 123 1.47 16.80 -14.14
CA ARG A 123 0.98 18.04 -14.75
C ARG A 123 1.14 19.27 -13.85
N GLY A 124 2.24 19.35 -13.10
CA GLY A 124 2.54 20.44 -12.20
C GLY A 124 1.85 20.32 -10.82
N ALA A 125 1.18 19.23 -10.54
CA ALA A 125 0.62 18.93 -9.21
C ALA A 125 1.36 17.78 -8.56
N ILE A 126 1.78 17.94 -7.31
CA ILE A 126 2.40 16.88 -6.53
C ILE A 126 1.36 15.84 -6.11
N GLN A 127 1.74 14.57 -6.12
CA GLN A 127 0.90 13.46 -5.71
C GLN A 127 1.70 12.27 -5.19
N LEU A 128 1.05 11.35 -4.49
CA LEU A 128 1.57 10.00 -4.25
C LEU A 128 0.81 9.00 -5.13
N ALA A 129 1.55 8.26 -5.95
CA ALA A 129 0.98 7.17 -6.75
C ALA A 129 1.16 5.84 -6.02
N HIS A 130 0.04 5.13 -5.78
CA HIS A 130 0.03 3.88 -5.03
C HIS A 130 0.74 3.93 -3.67
N PRO A 131 0.45 4.92 -2.80
CA PRO A 131 1.07 4.95 -1.48
C PRO A 131 0.71 3.72 -0.66
N ASP A 132 1.61 3.34 0.23
CA ASP A 132 1.27 2.49 1.37
C ASP A 132 0.46 3.30 2.37
N TYR A 133 -0.46 2.67 3.09
CA TYR A 133 -1.19 3.35 4.17
C TYR A 133 -1.60 2.40 5.28
N GLU A 134 -1.76 2.98 6.47
CA GLU A 134 -2.36 2.35 7.64
C GLU A 134 -3.39 3.33 8.21
N LEU A 135 -4.63 2.87 8.37
CA LEU A 135 -5.71 3.70 8.87
C LEU A 135 -5.82 3.57 10.39
N PHE A 136 -6.13 4.66 11.07
CA PHE A 136 -6.39 4.65 12.49
C PHE A 136 -7.79 4.09 12.76
N GLU A 137 -7.97 3.35 13.84
CA GLU A 137 -9.29 2.90 14.29
C GLU A 137 -10.12 4.09 14.78
N ALA A 138 -11.45 3.96 14.74
CA ALA A 138 -12.36 5.04 15.11
C ALA A 138 -12.15 5.55 16.57
N ASP A 139 -11.73 4.66 17.47
CA ASP A 139 -11.43 5.00 18.87
C ASP A 139 -10.11 5.78 19.05
N ASP A 140 -9.23 5.70 18.05
CA ASP A 140 -7.94 6.44 18.03
C ASP A 140 -8.09 7.90 17.54
N THR A 141 -9.28 8.32 17.12
CA THR A 141 -9.55 9.68 16.62
C THR A 141 -9.65 10.74 17.71
N GLY A 142 -9.57 10.34 18.98
CA GLY A 142 -9.59 11.24 20.15
C GLY A 142 -8.31 12.07 20.31
N GLY A 143 -8.15 13.10 19.45
CA GLY A 143 -7.39 14.32 19.75
C GLY A 143 -5.88 14.22 20.04
N ASP A 144 -5.28 13.04 20.14
CA ASP A 144 -3.86 12.87 20.46
C ASP A 144 -2.98 12.89 19.19
N SER A 145 -2.63 14.12 18.77
CA SER A 145 -1.71 14.33 17.65
C SER A 145 -0.29 13.80 17.94
N GLU A 146 0.11 13.74 19.20
CA GLU A 146 1.45 13.24 19.60
C GLU A 146 1.52 11.73 19.49
N GLY A 147 0.50 11.00 19.92
CA GLY A 147 0.39 9.55 19.71
C GLY A 147 0.31 9.14 18.24
N ALA A 148 -0.37 9.93 17.42
CA ALA A 148 -0.41 9.70 15.96
C ALA A 148 0.96 9.90 15.32
N ALA A 149 1.71 10.94 15.69
CA ALA A 149 3.05 11.20 15.19
C ALA A 149 4.05 10.10 15.61
N GLU A 150 3.97 9.63 16.85
CA GLU A 150 4.81 8.53 17.33
C GLU A 150 4.51 7.21 16.61
N ARG A 151 3.25 6.88 16.36
CA ARG A 151 2.87 5.73 15.54
C ARG A 151 3.40 5.85 14.11
N ALA A 152 3.29 7.04 13.52
CA ALA A 152 3.79 7.28 12.17
C ALA A 152 5.32 7.11 12.09
N ARG A 153 6.07 7.57 13.08
CA ARG A 153 7.53 7.35 13.14
C ARG A 153 7.86 5.87 13.21
N LYS A 154 7.26 5.13 14.14
CA LYS A 154 7.46 3.68 14.28
C LYS A 154 7.10 2.93 12.99
N TRP A 155 6.01 3.33 12.35
CA TRP A 155 5.58 2.74 11.09
C TRP A 155 6.54 3.07 9.93
N ALA A 156 7.06 4.29 9.88
CA ALA A 156 8.05 4.73 8.89
C ALA A 156 9.38 3.98 9.03
N GLU A 157 9.80 3.69 10.26
CA GLU A 157 11.03 2.96 10.57
C GLU A 157 10.96 1.46 10.25
N GLN A 158 9.75 0.89 10.12
CA GLN A 158 9.58 -0.51 9.78
C GLN A 158 10.00 -0.77 8.33
N PRO A 159 10.96 -1.69 8.11
CA PRO A 159 11.40 -2.00 6.76
C PRO A 159 10.30 -2.69 5.95
N VAL A 160 10.02 -2.18 4.76
CA VAL A 160 9.08 -2.78 3.80
C VAL A 160 9.82 -3.80 2.94
N PRO A 161 9.39 -5.07 2.92
CA PRO A 161 9.99 -6.06 2.06
C PRO A 161 9.60 -5.80 0.59
N ILE A 162 10.61 -5.69 -0.27
CA ILE A 162 10.41 -5.51 -1.72
C ILE A 162 10.71 -6.81 -2.43
N TYR A 163 9.69 -7.46 -2.92
CA TYR A 163 9.79 -8.70 -3.70
C TYR A 163 10.01 -8.40 -5.19
N ALA A 164 10.56 -9.37 -5.90
CA ALA A 164 10.70 -9.27 -7.35
C ALA A 164 9.32 -9.23 -8.00
N ALA A 165 8.98 -8.12 -8.64
CA ALA A 165 7.75 -8.00 -9.42
C ALA A 165 7.92 -8.68 -10.78
N THR A 166 6.86 -9.33 -11.25
CA THR A 166 6.75 -9.90 -12.59
C THR A 166 5.54 -9.32 -13.31
N ALA A 167 5.41 -9.59 -14.60
CA ALA A 167 4.22 -9.16 -15.37
C ALA A 167 2.90 -9.75 -14.82
N ALA A 168 2.97 -10.87 -14.11
CA ALA A 168 1.81 -11.58 -13.56
C ALA A 168 1.54 -11.24 -12.08
N VAL A 169 2.58 -10.86 -11.33
CA VAL A 169 2.51 -10.65 -9.87
C VAL A 169 3.29 -9.40 -9.48
N ALA A 170 2.61 -8.40 -8.95
CA ALA A 170 3.25 -7.20 -8.40
C ALA A 170 3.79 -7.47 -6.98
N SER A 171 4.83 -6.73 -6.56
CA SER A 171 5.46 -6.88 -5.23
C SER A 171 4.45 -6.77 -4.08
N TRP A 172 3.54 -5.77 -4.11
CA TRP A 172 2.52 -5.57 -3.08
C TRP A 172 1.52 -6.75 -2.96
N GLN A 173 1.28 -7.49 -4.03
CA GLN A 173 0.42 -8.68 -3.99
C GLN A 173 1.06 -9.82 -3.21
N GLN A 174 2.38 -9.88 -3.16
CA GLN A 174 3.13 -10.85 -2.37
C GLN A 174 3.11 -10.47 -0.89
N ILE A 175 3.30 -9.19 -0.56
CA ILE A 175 3.27 -8.67 0.82
C ILE A 175 1.91 -8.94 1.47
N GLY A 176 0.81 -8.55 0.83
CA GLY A 176 -0.53 -8.70 1.39
C GLY A 176 -1.02 -10.14 1.56
N ARG A 177 -0.28 -11.13 1.04
CA ARG A 177 -0.63 -12.54 1.13
C ARG A 177 0.31 -13.37 2.00
N ALA A 178 1.46 -12.84 2.33
CA ALA A 178 2.39 -13.46 3.28
C ALA A 178 2.05 -13.14 4.75
N HIS A 179 1.10 -12.25 4.99
CA HIS A 179 0.71 -11.79 6.32
C HIS A 179 -0.71 -12.22 6.74
N VAL A 180 -1.29 -13.22 6.06
CA VAL A 180 -2.59 -13.84 6.43
C VAL A 180 -2.37 -15.15 7.16
#